data_43a8a404ce941313c0dac13b5781827c
#
_entry.id   43a8a404ce941313c0dac13b5781827c
#
_cell.length_a   1.000
_cell.length_b   1.000
_cell.length_c   1.000
_cell.angle_alpha   90.00
_cell.angle_beta   90.00
_cell.angle_gamma   90.00
#
_symmetry.space_group_name_H-M   'P 1'
#
loop_
_entity.id
_entity.type
_entity.pdbx_description
1 polymer ?
#
loop_
_entity_poly.entity_id
_entity_poly.type
_entity_poly.pdbx_seq_one_letter_code
_entity_poly.pdbx_strand_id
1 'polypeptide(L)' 'VIEIGFTETMVEDAIGQPDSVNRTTYSYYVREQWVYSEGNYRYIYLEDGVVTAIQNKG' A
#
# COMPACT_ATOMS: atom_id res chain seq x y z
N VAL A 1 12.58 -1.13 -3.60
CA VAL A 1 12.12 -1.78 -2.38
C VAL A 1 11.19 -0.84 -1.62
N ILE A 2 10.01 -1.34 -1.26
CA ILE A 2 9.04 -0.57 -0.48
C ILE A 2 9.37 -0.74 1.00
N GLU A 3 9.29 0.36 1.74
CA GLU A 3 9.55 0.34 3.18
C GLU A 3 8.43 1.03 3.94
N ILE A 4 8.30 0.66 5.20
CA ILE A 4 7.39 1.34 6.12
C ILE A 4 7.76 2.83 6.13
N GLY A 5 6.74 3.69 6.04
CA GLY A 5 6.95 5.13 6.01
C GLY A 5 6.91 5.75 4.62
N PHE A 6 6.90 4.92 3.56
CA PHE A 6 6.75 5.43 2.20
C PHE A 6 5.38 6.12 2.05
N THR A 7 5.35 7.19 1.27
CA THR A 7 4.09 7.84 0.89
C THR A 7 3.48 7.12 -0.31
N GLU A 8 2.22 7.46 -0.64
CA GLU A 8 1.56 6.90 -1.82
C GLU A 8 2.38 7.14 -3.09
N THR A 9 2.87 8.36 -3.27
CA THR A 9 3.67 8.71 -4.44
C THR A 9 4.94 7.87 -4.52
N MET A 10 5.59 7.66 -3.39
CA MET A 10 6.82 6.87 -3.36
C MET A 10 6.54 5.41 -3.74
N VAL A 11 5.41 4.85 -3.30
CA VAL A 11 5.03 3.49 -3.68
C VAL A 11 4.75 3.43 -5.18
N GLU A 12 3.99 4.38 -5.71
CA GLU A 12 3.66 4.42 -7.13
C GLU A 12 4.90 4.58 -8.00
N ASP A 13 5.85 5.40 -7.55
CA ASP A 13 7.10 5.59 -8.29
C ASP A 13 7.94 4.31 -8.30
N ALA A 14 7.88 3.52 -7.24
CA ALA A 14 8.72 2.34 -7.10
C ALA A 14 8.14 1.11 -7.80
N ILE A 15 6.83 0.88 -7.69
CA ILE A 15 6.22 -0.36 -8.20
C ILE A 15 4.95 -0.12 -9.02
N GLY A 16 4.60 1.12 -9.30
CA GLY A 16 3.46 1.46 -10.14
C GLY A 16 2.14 1.46 -9.39
N GLN A 17 1.07 1.63 -10.16
CA GLN A 17 -0.28 1.68 -9.62
C GLN A 17 -0.72 0.30 -9.15
N PRO A 18 -1.50 0.21 -8.06
CA PRO A 18 -2.05 -1.08 -7.64
C PRO A 18 -3.16 -1.52 -8.59
N ASP A 19 -3.43 -2.83 -8.60
CA ASP A 19 -4.54 -3.38 -9.38
C ASP A 19 -5.88 -2.99 -8.77
N SER A 20 -5.95 -2.91 -7.46
CA SER A 20 -7.15 -2.43 -6.78
C SER A 20 -6.77 -1.82 -5.43
N VAL A 21 -7.68 -1.02 -4.89
CA VAL A 21 -7.51 -0.38 -3.60
C VAL A 21 -8.78 -0.62 -2.79
N ASN A 22 -8.62 -1.20 -1.61
CA ASN A 22 -9.70 -1.35 -0.66
C ASN A 22 -9.51 -0.32 0.45
N ARG A 23 -10.45 0.61 0.57
CA ARG A 23 -10.36 1.71 1.53
C ARG A 23 -11.36 1.52 2.65
N THR A 24 -10.90 1.71 3.89
CA THR A 24 -11.76 1.72 5.06
C THR A 24 -11.53 3.02 5.82
N THR A 25 -12.60 3.75 6.09
CA THR A 25 -12.52 5.00 6.83
C THR A 25 -12.89 4.73 8.29
N TYR A 26 -11.97 5.06 9.20
CA TYR A 26 -12.18 4.97 10.64
C TYR A 26 -12.37 6.37 11.22
N SER A 27 -12.71 6.45 12.50
CA SER A 27 -12.96 7.74 13.15
C SER A 27 -11.75 8.66 13.14
N TYR A 28 -10.55 8.09 13.20
CA TYR A 28 -9.31 8.87 13.37
C TYR A 28 -8.37 8.76 12.20
N TYR A 29 -8.62 7.84 11.24
CA TYR A 29 -7.71 7.67 10.10
C TYR A 29 -8.41 6.90 8.99
N VAL A 30 -7.79 6.93 7.81
CA VAL A 30 -8.24 6.17 6.64
C VAL A 30 -7.19 5.11 6.35
N ARG A 31 -7.61 3.85 6.25
CA ARG A 31 -6.72 2.76 5.91
C ARG A 31 -6.99 2.29 4.50
N GLU A 32 -5.92 2.07 3.73
CA GLU A 32 -6.02 1.52 2.39
C GLU A 32 -5.22 0.24 2.29
N GLN A 33 -5.78 -0.75 1.60
CA GLN A 33 -5.08 -1.97 1.22
C GLN A 33 -4.89 -1.90 -0.28
N TRP A 34 -3.67 -1.71 -0.71
CA TRP A 34 -3.31 -1.69 -2.14
C TRP A 34 -2.97 -3.11 -2.55
N VAL A 35 -3.67 -3.63 -3.56
CA VAL A 35 -3.54 -5.01 -4.02
C VAL A 35 -2.74 -5.05 -5.30
N TYR A 36 -1.68 -5.85 -5.31
CA TYR A 36 -0.83 -6.05 -6.49
C TYR A 36 -0.89 -7.51 -6.90
N SER A 37 -1.20 -7.77 -8.18
CA SER A 37 -1.26 -9.14 -8.69
C SER A 37 0.09 -9.60 -9.24
N GLU A 38 0.99 -8.67 -9.59
CA GLU A 38 2.28 -8.97 -10.17
C GLU A 38 3.41 -8.37 -9.34
N GLY A 39 4.63 -8.89 -9.53
CA GLY A 39 5.79 -8.42 -8.80
C GLY A 39 5.95 -9.14 -7.48
N ASN A 40 6.75 -8.55 -6.59
CA ASN A 40 7.14 -9.18 -5.34
C ASN A 40 6.17 -8.90 -4.18
N TYR A 41 5.29 -7.93 -4.34
CA TYR A 41 4.39 -7.48 -3.27
C TYR A 41 2.98 -7.95 -3.57
N ARG A 42 2.27 -8.42 -2.53
CA ARG A 42 0.87 -8.80 -2.65
C ARG A 42 -0.03 -7.67 -2.15
N TYR A 43 0.24 -7.18 -0.94
CA TYR A 43 -0.54 -6.11 -0.34
C TYR A 43 0.38 -5.06 0.25
N ILE A 44 0.03 -3.80 0.04
CA ILE A 44 0.68 -2.68 0.72
C ILE A 44 -0.43 -1.99 1.51
N TYR A 45 -0.24 -1.87 2.82
CA TYR A 45 -1.22 -1.21 3.68
C TYR A 45 -0.76 0.20 4.01
N LEU A 46 -1.66 1.16 3.80
CA LEU A 46 -1.35 2.56 4.09
C LEU A 46 -2.39 3.09 5.08
N GLU A 47 -1.91 3.91 6.01
CA GLU A 47 -2.78 4.64 6.93
C GLU A 47 -2.49 6.12 6.76
N ASP A 48 -3.54 6.90 6.42
CA ASP A 48 -3.42 8.32 6.10
C ASP A 48 -2.34 8.59 5.05
N GLY A 49 -2.25 7.71 4.05
CA GLY A 49 -1.34 7.88 2.93
C GLY A 49 0.11 7.47 3.19
N VAL A 50 0.37 6.78 4.31
CA VAL A 50 1.72 6.35 4.67
C VAL A 50 1.72 4.84 4.89
N VAL A 51 2.71 4.15 4.33
CA VAL A 51 2.83 2.68 4.44
C VAL A 51 3.10 2.29 5.89
N THR A 52 2.24 1.41 6.43
CA THR A 52 2.37 0.90 7.80
C THR A 52 2.58 -0.60 7.86
N ALA A 53 2.27 -1.33 6.77
CA ALA A 53 2.49 -2.77 6.72
C ALA A 53 2.67 -3.21 5.28
N ILE A 54 3.44 -4.27 5.09
CA ILE A 54 3.75 -4.82 3.76
C ILE A 54 3.61 -6.33 3.84
N GLN A 55 2.91 -6.91 2.87
CA GLN A 55 2.84 -8.36 2.73
C GLN A 55 3.41 -8.74 1.37
N ASN A 56 4.48 -9.51 1.38
CA ASN A 56 5.12 -10.00 0.17
C ASN A 56 4.39 -11.23 -0.35
N LYS A 57 4.59 -11.52 -1.64
CA LYS A 57 4.15 -12.79 -2.21
C LYS A 57 5.10 -13.89 -1.75
N GLY A 58 4.52 -14.95 -1.39
CA GLY A 58 5.14 -16.20 -1.17
C GLY A 58 6.17 -16.40 -0.16
#